data_f2f8215d9c0b82eea92ddb5d9a1cd62c
#
_entry.id   f2f8215d9c0b82eea92ddb5d9a1cd62c
#
_cell.length_a   1.000
_cell.length_b   1.000
_cell.length_c   1.000
_cell.angle_alpha   90.00
_cell.angle_beta   90.00
_cell.angle_gamma   90.00
#
_symmetry.space_group_name_H-M   'P 1'
#
loop_
_entity.id
_entity.type
_entity.pdbx_description
1 polymer ?
#
loop_
_entity_poly.entity_id
_entity_poly.type
_entity_poly.pdbx_seq_one_letter_code
_entity_poly.pdbx_strand_id
1 'polypeptide(L)'
;MPRCDHAVFRVADLDSTIEFYTRLLPATLVSRKQHADRWRTEIATLRPAGQDDFVLVFLMARRVRWLLWAFHTFVPRQMRSSEHLGFACATKAELEERARLVRELGARVENPLQELEGRGGWLLEVLDPDGNAVEWTHGVVHD
;
A
#
# COMPACT_ATOMS: atom_id res chain seq x y z
N MET A 1 12.64 18.92 -14.20
CA MET A 1 12.06 18.96 -12.84
C MET A 1 12.26 17.62 -12.17
N PRO A 2 12.59 17.56 -10.87
CA PRO A 2 12.62 16.30 -10.14
C PRO A 2 11.21 15.67 -10.13
N ARG A 3 11.16 14.32 -10.24
CA ARG A 3 9.92 13.53 -10.20
C ARG A 3 10.02 12.53 -9.06
N CYS A 4 8.89 12.17 -8.48
CA CYS A 4 8.84 11.03 -7.56
C CYS A 4 8.97 9.75 -8.39
N ASP A 5 9.97 8.92 -8.10
CA ASP A 5 10.27 7.68 -8.83
C ASP A 5 10.10 6.43 -7.96
N HIS A 6 10.05 6.58 -6.65
CA HIS A 6 9.78 5.46 -5.74
C HIS A 6 9.21 5.91 -4.39
N ALA A 7 8.54 4.97 -3.72
CA ALA A 7 8.18 5.05 -2.30
C ALA A 7 8.72 3.81 -1.58
N VAL A 8 9.19 3.98 -0.33
CA VAL A 8 9.83 2.90 0.45
C VAL A 8 9.04 2.64 1.72
N PHE A 9 8.71 1.37 1.96
CA PHE A 9 7.99 0.92 3.14
C PHE A 9 8.77 -0.17 3.88
N ARG A 10 8.69 -0.16 5.20
CA ARG A 10 9.18 -1.26 6.03
C ARG A 10 8.02 -2.19 6.35
N VAL A 11 8.25 -3.49 6.16
CA VAL A 11 7.22 -4.51 6.32
C VAL A 11 7.72 -5.66 7.19
N ALA A 12 6.79 -6.31 7.88
CA ALA A 12 7.10 -7.47 8.72
C ALA A 12 7.14 -8.78 7.91
N ASP A 13 6.39 -8.84 6.81
CA ASP A 13 6.31 -10.01 5.94
C ASP A 13 6.22 -9.63 4.46
N LEU A 14 7.29 -9.91 3.70
CA LEU A 14 7.35 -9.59 2.27
C LEU A 14 6.40 -10.44 1.41
N ASP A 15 6.14 -11.69 1.78
CA ASP A 15 5.29 -12.56 0.97
C ASP A 15 3.85 -12.07 1.01
N SER A 16 3.33 -11.78 2.20
CA SER A 16 1.99 -11.20 2.38
C SER A 16 1.88 -9.83 1.71
N THR A 17 2.93 -9.00 1.80
CA THR A 17 2.97 -7.68 1.16
C THR A 17 2.94 -7.80 -0.37
N ILE A 18 3.77 -8.66 -0.95
CA ILE A 18 3.80 -8.90 -2.40
C ILE A 18 2.43 -9.41 -2.88
N GLU A 19 1.83 -10.38 -2.18
CA GLU A 19 0.52 -10.89 -2.51
C GLU A 19 -0.54 -9.77 -2.51
N PHE A 20 -0.59 -8.97 -1.44
CA PHE A 20 -1.52 -7.87 -1.31
C PHE A 20 -1.43 -6.89 -2.49
N TYR A 21 -0.23 -6.36 -2.74
CA TYR A 21 -0.05 -5.33 -3.77
C TYR A 21 -0.17 -5.86 -5.20
N THR A 22 0.19 -7.11 -5.47
CA THR A 22 -0.01 -7.71 -6.80
C THR A 22 -1.48 -8.00 -7.11
N ARG A 23 -2.28 -8.30 -6.09
CA ARG A 23 -3.71 -8.60 -6.27
C ARG A 23 -4.61 -7.37 -6.24
N LEU A 24 -4.35 -6.43 -5.32
CA LEU A 24 -5.20 -5.23 -5.16
C LEU A 24 -4.77 -4.07 -6.05
N LEU A 25 -3.49 -3.91 -6.32
CA LEU A 25 -2.96 -2.77 -7.07
C LEU A 25 -2.49 -3.14 -8.48
N PRO A 26 -2.82 -4.28 -9.04
CA PRO A 26 -2.17 -4.98 -10.15
C PRO A 26 -0.70 -4.54 -10.36
N ALA A 27 0.11 -4.68 -9.31
CA ALA A 27 1.54 -4.40 -9.37
C ALA A 27 2.32 -5.63 -9.83
N THR A 28 3.37 -5.42 -10.60
CA THR A 28 4.28 -6.50 -11.04
C THR A 28 5.51 -6.52 -10.14
N LEU A 29 5.89 -7.70 -9.65
CA LEU A 29 7.17 -7.90 -8.94
C LEU A 29 8.33 -7.74 -9.92
N VAL A 30 9.09 -6.65 -9.77
CA VAL A 30 10.25 -6.35 -10.61
C VAL A 30 11.50 -7.07 -10.13
N SER A 31 11.71 -7.07 -8.82
CA SER A 31 12.86 -7.76 -8.22
C SER A 31 12.61 -8.12 -6.77
N ARG A 32 13.28 -9.22 -6.33
CA ARG A 32 13.42 -9.57 -4.91
C ARG A 32 14.88 -9.91 -4.65
N LYS A 33 15.49 -9.25 -3.68
CA LYS A 33 16.92 -9.40 -3.38
C LYS A 33 17.12 -9.50 -1.87
N GLN A 34 18.13 -10.27 -1.47
CA GLN A 34 18.58 -10.34 -0.09
C GLN A 34 19.95 -9.67 0.03
N HIS A 35 20.10 -8.79 1.02
CA HIS A 35 21.37 -8.18 1.36
C HIS A 35 22.08 -8.96 2.48
N ALA A 36 23.39 -9.08 2.36
CA ALA A 36 24.25 -9.73 3.36
C ALA A 36 24.61 -8.79 4.52
N ASP A 37 23.66 -7.93 4.94
CA ASP A 37 23.84 -7.07 6.10
C ASP A 37 23.56 -7.83 7.42
N ARG A 38 23.86 -7.19 8.55
CA ARG A 38 23.63 -7.75 9.90
C ARG A 38 22.15 -8.08 10.18
N TRP A 39 21.23 -7.46 9.46
CA TRP A 39 19.78 -7.61 9.65
C TRP A 39 19.17 -8.64 8.71
N ARG A 40 19.94 -9.13 7.71
CA ARG A 40 19.47 -9.95 6.60
C ARG A 40 18.26 -9.28 5.92
N THR A 41 18.48 -8.05 5.47
CA THR A 41 17.42 -7.27 4.82
C THR A 41 17.06 -7.89 3.49
N GLU A 42 15.78 -8.18 3.32
CA GLU A 42 15.20 -8.52 2.02
C GLU A 42 14.48 -7.29 1.44
N ILE A 43 14.60 -7.11 0.14
CA ILE A 43 14.01 -6.00 -0.60
C ILE A 43 13.17 -6.58 -1.73
N ALA A 44 11.90 -6.18 -1.79
CA ALA A 44 11.05 -6.39 -2.95
C ALA A 44 10.73 -5.07 -3.62
N THR A 45 10.80 -5.05 -4.94
CA THR A 45 10.44 -3.88 -5.75
C THR A 45 9.25 -4.27 -6.62
N LEU A 46 8.16 -3.54 -6.50
CA LEU A 46 6.94 -3.73 -7.28
C LEU A 46 6.67 -2.51 -8.12
N ARG A 47 6.20 -2.71 -9.35
CA ARG A 47 5.76 -1.64 -10.25
C ARG A 47 4.25 -1.69 -10.40
N PRO A 48 3.52 -0.65 -9.96
CA PRO A 48 2.08 -0.55 -10.19
C PRO A 48 1.77 -0.46 -11.69
N ALA A 49 0.70 -1.07 -12.14
CA ALA A 49 0.27 -0.98 -13.52
C ALA A 49 0.00 0.48 -13.94
N GLY A 50 0.46 0.86 -15.14
CA GLY A 50 0.33 2.22 -15.66
C GLY A 50 1.31 3.25 -15.03
N GLN A 51 2.29 2.80 -14.23
CA GLN A 51 3.29 3.65 -13.58
C GLN A 51 4.71 3.23 -14.01
N ASP A 52 5.09 3.53 -15.27
CA ASP A 52 6.37 3.06 -15.81
C ASP A 52 7.59 3.66 -15.08
N ASP A 53 7.46 4.89 -14.59
CA ASP A 53 8.52 5.65 -13.94
C ASP A 53 8.45 5.60 -12.39
N PHE A 54 7.57 4.78 -11.80
CA PHE A 54 7.39 4.73 -10.35
C PHE A 54 7.41 3.28 -9.84
N VAL A 55 8.05 3.06 -8.69
CA VAL A 55 8.08 1.75 -8.04
C VAL A 55 7.82 1.86 -6.54
N LEU A 56 7.23 0.81 -5.98
CA LEU A 56 7.12 0.58 -4.55
C LEU A 56 8.25 -0.34 -4.11
N VAL A 57 8.97 0.06 -3.08
CA VAL A 57 10.08 -0.70 -2.52
C VAL A 57 9.73 -1.12 -1.10
N PHE A 58 9.73 -2.42 -0.84
CA PHE A 58 9.43 -2.99 0.47
C PHE A 58 10.67 -3.61 1.08
N LEU A 59 10.97 -3.22 2.33
CA LEU A 59 12.15 -3.65 3.07
C LEU A 59 11.72 -4.48 4.29
N MET A 60 12.23 -5.71 4.40
CA MET A 60 12.03 -6.56 5.56
C MET A 60 13.37 -6.93 6.20
N ALA A 61 13.57 -6.49 7.44
CA ALA A 61 14.73 -6.90 8.25
C ALA A 61 14.44 -8.24 8.96
N ARG A 62 14.80 -9.39 8.37
CA ARG A 62 14.40 -10.73 8.84
C ARG A 62 14.67 -10.99 10.32
N ARG A 63 15.81 -10.52 10.82
CA ARG A 63 16.22 -10.78 12.22
C ARG A 63 15.38 -10.03 13.26
N VAL A 64 14.75 -8.92 12.86
CA VAL A 64 13.99 -8.04 13.78
C VAL A 64 12.56 -7.78 13.30
N ARG A 65 12.08 -8.54 12.30
CA ARG A 65 10.72 -8.39 11.76
C ARG A 65 9.63 -8.44 12.82
N TRP A 66 9.85 -9.22 13.89
CA TRP A 66 8.94 -9.34 15.01
C TRP A 66 8.73 -8.03 15.77
N LEU A 67 9.74 -7.14 15.80
CA LEU A 67 9.60 -5.80 16.40
C LEU A 67 8.60 -4.94 15.61
N LEU A 68 8.68 -4.98 14.28
CA LEU A 68 7.76 -4.26 13.42
C LEU A 68 6.35 -4.84 13.53
N TRP A 69 6.24 -6.18 13.52
CA TRP A 69 4.98 -6.88 13.76
C TRP A 69 4.36 -6.49 15.12
N ALA A 70 5.15 -6.50 16.19
CA ALA A 70 4.70 -6.11 17.52
C ALA A 70 4.27 -4.63 17.55
N PHE A 71 5.02 -3.75 16.91
CA PHE A 71 4.67 -2.33 16.79
C PHE A 71 3.31 -2.17 16.09
N HIS A 72 3.10 -2.83 14.95
CA HIS A 72 1.84 -2.75 14.22
C HIS A 72 0.66 -3.40 14.96
N THR A 73 0.93 -4.40 15.80
CA THR A 73 -0.11 -5.08 16.59
C THR A 73 -0.53 -4.30 17.83
N PHE A 74 0.44 -3.73 18.55
CA PHE A 74 0.19 -3.17 19.88
C PHE A 74 0.12 -1.64 19.92
N VAL A 75 0.66 -0.95 18.91
CA VAL A 75 0.55 0.52 18.85
C VAL A 75 -0.71 0.90 18.09
N PRO A 76 -1.66 1.62 18.70
CA PRO A 76 -2.86 2.08 18.00
C PRO A 76 -2.51 2.88 16.73
N ARG A 77 -3.27 2.67 15.66
CA ARG A 77 -3.00 3.33 14.37
C ARG A 77 -2.95 4.86 14.49
N GLN A 78 -3.82 5.43 15.33
CA GLN A 78 -3.85 6.88 15.57
C GLN A 78 -2.56 7.44 16.18
N MET A 79 -1.73 6.57 16.78
CA MET A 79 -0.41 6.92 17.32
C MET A 79 0.74 6.59 16.35
N ARG A 80 0.45 5.93 15.24
CA ARG A 80 1.38 5.72 14.13
C ARG A 80 1.25 6.88 13.16
N SER A 81 2.23 7.06 12.28
CA SER A 81 2.13 8.11 11.26
C SER A 81 0.88 7.90 10.39
N SER A 82 0.29 8.98 9.94
CA SER A 82 -0.85 8.96 9.01
C SER A 82 -0.41 8.73 7.55
N GLU A 83 0.75 8.11 7.36
CA GLU A 83 1.28 7.81 6.04
C GLU A 83 0.33 6.90 5.28
N HIS A 84 -0.03 7.30 4.08
CA HIS A 84 -0.83 6.50 3.18
C HIS A 84 -0.31 6.62 1.75
N LEU A 85 -0.61 5.62 0.97
CA LEU A 85 -0.31 5.58 -0.45
C LEU A 85 -1.61 5.78 -1.22
N GLY A 86 -1.73 6.91 -1.92
CA GLY A 86 -2.93 7.26 -2.68
C GLY A 86 -2.79 6.98 -4.17
N PHE A 87 -3.84 6.42 -4.78
CA PHE A 87 -3.97 6.17 -6.21
C PHE A 87 -5.25 6.80 -6.73
N ALA A 88 -5.14 7.55 -7.83
CA ALA A 88 -6.30 8.08 -8.51
C ALA A 88 -6.83 7.06 -9.53
N CYS A 89 -8.12 6.74 -9.44
CA CYS A 89 -8.85 5.97 -10.44
C CYS A 89 -9.38 6.91 -11.53
N ALA A 90 -9.25 6.52 -12.78
CA ALA A 90 -9.75 7.33 -13.89
C ALA A 90 -11.28 7.39 -13.93
N THR A 91 -11.95 6.34 -13.46
CA THR A 91 -13.41 6.22 -13.44
C THR A 91 -13.91 5.71 -12.09
N LYS A 92 -15.18 6.05 -11.76
CA LYS A 92 -15.86 5.47 -10.60
C LYS A 92 -15.99 3.94 -10.71
N ALA A 93 -16.21 3.42 -11.91
CA ALA A 93 -16.30 1.97 -12.15
C ALA A 93 -14.99 1.25 -11.78
N GLU A 94 -13.84 1.85 -12.05
CA GLU A 94 -12.54 1.31 -11.62
C GLU A 94 -12.44 1.28 -10.09
N LEU A 95 -12.89 2.31 -9.40
CA LEU A 95 -12.90 2.36 -7.94
C LEU A 95 -13.87 1.31 -7.34
N GLU A 96 -15.03 1.12 -7.95
CA GLU A 96 -16.01 0.08 -7.55
C GLU A 96 -15.42 -1.33 -7.73
N GLU A 97 -14.65 -1.55 -8.79
CA GLU A 97 -13.93 -2.81 -9.01
C GLU A 97 -12.86 -3.04 -7.93
N ARG A 98 -12.12 -2.00 -7.49
CA ARG A 98 -11.21 -2.10 -6.35
C ARG A 98 -11.96 -2.51 -5.08
N ALA A 99 -13.12 -1.91 -4.82
CA ALA A 99 -13.94 -2.25 -3.67
C ALA A 99 -14.45 -3.71 -3.73
N ARG A 100 -14.73 -4.24 -4.91
CA ARG A 100 -15.08 -5.65 -5.11
C ARG A 100 -13.90 -6.56 -4.77
N LEU A 101 -12.71 -6.29 -5.33
CA LEU A 101 -11.49 -7.07 -5.06
C LEU A 101 -11.10 -7.05 -3.57
N VAL A 102 -11.22 -5.91 -2.92
CA VAL A 102 -11.00 -5.76 -1.46
C VAL A 102 -11.85 -6.75 -0.67
N ARG A 103 -13.14 -6.84 -1.00
CA ARG A 103 -14.07 -7.79 -0.34
C ARG A 103 -13.70 -9.24 -0.62
N GLU A 104 -13.38 -9.58 -1.88
CA GLU A 104 -13.01 -10.95 -2.27
C GLU A 104 -11.72 -11.44 -1.61
N LEU A 105 -10.77 -10.52 -1.39
CA LEU A 105 -9.51 -10.82 -0.73
C LEU A 105 -9.61 -10.79 0.79
N GLY A 106 -10.74 -10.35 1.35
CA GLY A 106 -10.90 -10.14 2.78
C GLY A 106 -9.92 -9.10 3.33
N ALA A 107 -9.50 -8.14 2.52
CA ALA A 107 -8.61 -7.08 2.96
C ALA A 107 -9.30 -6.19 4.00
N ARG A 108 -8.52 -5.71 4.97
CA ARG A 108 -9.04 -4.88 6.05
C ARG A 108 -9.41 -3.49 5.52
N VAL A 109 -10.69 -3.15 5.59
CA VAL A 109 -11.21 -1.84 5.17
C VAL A 109 -11.11 -0.86 6.33
N GLU A 110 -10.52 0.30 6.08
CA GLU A 110 -10.48 1.43 7.01
C GLU A 110 -11.62 2.42 6.72
N ASN A 111 -11.71 2.88 5.49
CA ASN A 111 -12.83 3.67 5.01
C ASN A 111 -13.48 2.94 3.82
N PRO A 112 -14.75 2.51 3.94
CA PRO A 112 -15.45 1.87 2.84
C PRO A 112 -15.65 2.85 1.67
N LEU A 113 -15.94 2.31 0.49
CA LEU A 113 -16.26 3.14 -0.67
C LEU A 113 -17.38 4.13 -0.33
N GLN A 114 -17.07 5.39 -0.36
CA GLN A 114 -17.98 6.48 0.00
C GLN A 114 -17.69 7.76 -0.79
N GLU A 115 -18.69 8.61 -0.90
CA GLU A 115 -18.54 9.96 -1.43
C GLU A 115 -17.94 10.88 -0.35
N LEU A 116 -17.00 11.74 -0.75
CA LEU A 116 -16.40 12.71 0.16
C LEU A 116 -17.23 13.99 0.18
N GLU A 117 -17.95 14.21 1.28
CA GLU A 117 -18.70 15.44 1.49
C GLU A 117 -17.75 16.65 1.49
N GLY A 118 -18.13 17.69 0.74
CA GLY A 118 -17.42 18.98 0.69
C GLY A 118 -16.14 19.01 -0.16
N ARG A 119 -15.62 17.86 -0.62
CA ARG A 119 -14.44 17.78 -1.52
C ARG A 119 -14.78 17.26 -2.91
N GLY A 120 -16.00 16.76 -3.09
CA GLY A 120 -16.40 16.01 -4.27
C GLY A 120 -15.60 14.72 -4.44
N GLY A 121 -16.11 13.83 -5.29
CA GLY A 121 -15.43 12.57 -5.59
C GLY A 121 -15.67 11.47 -4.56
N TRP A 122 -14.95 10.38 -4.74
CA TRP A 122 -15.14 9.11 -4.05
C TRP A 122 -13.82 8.60 -3.49
N LEU A 123 -13.89 7.91 -2.35
CA LEU A 123 -12.77 7.35 -1.62
C LEU A 123 -13.03 5.89 -1.26
N LEU A 124 -11.98 5.08 -1.30
CA LEU A 124 -11.86 3.77 -0.67
C LEU A 124 -10.50 3.69 0.01
N GLU A 125 -10.44 3.36 1.28
CA GLU A 125 -9.18 3.18 2.00
C GLU A 125 -9.13 1.80 2.67
N VAL A 126 -8.03 1.09 2.46
CA VAL A 126 -7.78 -0.21 3.07
C VAL A 126 -6.44 -0.24 3.76
N LEU A 127 -6.23 -1.22 4.62
CA LEU A 127 -4.94 -1.45 5.26
C LEU A 127 -4.24 -2.62 4.59
N ASP A 128 -2.94 -2.43 4.31
CA ASP A 128 -2.07 -3.52 3.90
C ASP A 128 -1.80 -4.49 5.09
N PRO A 129 -1.10 -5.62 4.88
CA PRO A 129 -0.82 -6.59 5.95
C PRO A 129 -0.09 -6.01 7.17
N ASP A 130 0.68 -4.96 6.99
CA ASP A 130 1.40 -4.25 8.05
C ASP A 130 0.60 -3.08 8.65
N GLY A 131 -0.60 -2.81 8.14
CA GLY A 131 -1.48 -1.75 8.61
C GLY A 131 -1.15 -0.37 8.05
N ASN A 132 -0.38 -0.28 6.95
CA ASN A 132 -0.24 0.95 6.19
C ASN A 132 -1.51 1.19 5.37
N ALA A 133 -1.93 2.45 5.26
CA ALA A 133 -3.11 2.78 4.50
C ALA A 133 -2.81 2.81 2.99
N VAL A 134 -3.70 2.23 2.22
CA VAL A 134 -3.74 2.33 0.76
C VAL A 134 -5.09 2.90 0.36
N GLU A 135 -5.05 4.04 -0.30
CA GLU A 135 -6.22 4.81 -0.68
C GLU A 135 -6.42 4.79 -2.20
N TRP A 136 -7.65 4.65 -2.64
CA TRP A 136 -8.05 4.92 -4.02
C TRP A 136 -9.09 6.01 -4.03
N THR A 137 -8.92 6.98 -4.94
CA THR A 137 -9.83 8.10 -5.12
C THR A 137 -10.31 8.21 -6.55
N HIS A 138 -11.50 8.80 -6.75
CA HIS A 138 -11.99 9.23 -8.05
C HIS A 138 -12.68 10.58 -7.92
N GLY A 139 -12.28 11.53 -8.77
CA GLY A 139 -12.89 12.87 -8.84
C GLY A 139 -12.60 13.78 -7.63
N VAL A 140 -11.65 13.39 -6.77
CA VAL A 140 -11.25 14.20 -5.60
C VAL A 140 -10.34 15.33 -6.06
N VAL A 141 -10.63 16.55 -5.62
CA VAL A 141 -9.77 17.72 -5.83
C VAL A 141 -8.87 17.86 -4.60
N HIS A 142 -7.56 17.84 -4.84
CA HIS A 142 -6.55 18.13 -3.84
C HIS A 142 -6.17 19.60 -3.98
N ASP A 143 -6.65 20.44 -3.07
CA ASP A 143 -6.31 21.86 -3.01
C ASP A 143 -4.90 22.08 -2.42
#